data_5bcfb3e12d1f4cd3d0c6afb7e6cc3359
#
_entry.id   5bcfb3e12d1f4cd3d0c6afb7e6cc3359
#
_cell.length_a   1.000
_cell.length_b   1.000
_cell.length_c   1.000
_cell.angle_alpha   90.00
_cell.angle_beta   90.00
_cell.angle_gamma   90.00
#
_symmetry.space_group_name_H-M   'P 1'
#
loop_
_entity.id
_entity.type
_entity.pdbx_description
1 polymer ?
#
loop_
_entity_poly.entity_id
_entity_poly.type
_entity_poly.pdbx_seq_one_letter_code
_entity_poly.pdbx_strand_id
1 'polypeptide(L)'
;MTDVSQRAHAVFPAGISNGEFGLPPEQIVAIVRGEGCRLWDTDDKEYLDFSMGWGSCLIGHARPEVVQAVSEQAALGSNFAYLNRQVLALAEEIQRVSPAAERLRFCASGT
;
A
#
# COMPACT_ATOMS: atom_id res chain seq x y z
N MET A 1 -16.07 -20.44 -9.43
CA MET A 1 -15.31 -19.80 -8.32
C MET A 1 -13.87 -20.27 -8.42
N THR A 2 -12.91 -19.38 -8.48
CA THR A 2 -11.49 -19.73 -8.50
C THR A 2 -11.04 -20.25 -7.14
N ASP A 3 -9.91 -20.99 -7.07
CA ASP A 3 -9.31 -21.46 -5.80
C ASP A 3 -9.06 -20.27 -4.84
N VAL A 4 -8.57 -19.15 -5.36
CA VAL A 4 -8.35 -17.92 -4.58
C VAL A 4 -9.66 -17.41 -3.97
N SER A 5 -10.75 -17.36 -4.72
CA SER A 5 -12.05 -16.90 -4.23
C SER A 5 -12.59 -17.83 -3.12
N GLN A 6 -12.45 -19.15 -3.27
CA GLN A 6 -12.88 -20.10 -2.24
C GLN A 6 -12.10 -19.92 -0.93
N ARG A 7 -10.78 -19.79 -1.04
CA ARG A 7 -9.91 -19.57 0.12
C ARG A 7 -10.18 -18.22 0.79
N ALA A 8 -10.41 -17.16 0.00
CA ALA A 8 -10.75 -15.84 0.54
C ALA A 8 -12.05 -15.89 1.35
N HIS A 9 -13.10 -16.54 0.82
CA HIS A 9 -14.37 -16.68 1.53
C HIS A 9 -14.27 -17.53 2.81
N ALA A 10 -13.32 -18.46 2.87
CA ALA A 10 -13.11 -19.28 4.06
C ALA A 10 -12.52 -18.49 5.25
N VAL A 11 -11.83 -17.38 4.99
CA VAL A 11 -11.07 -16.64 6.02
C VAL A 11 -11.50 -15.19 6.19
N PHE A 12 -12.15 -14.59 5.19
CA PHE A 12 -12.59 -13.20 5.23
C PHE A 12 -14.10 -13.07 5.03
N PRO A 13 -14.78 -12.17 5.75
CA PRO A 13 -16.17 -11.84 5.48
C PRO A 13 -16.38 -11.43 4.01
N ALA A 14 -17.29 -12.08 3.32
CA ALA A 14 -17.54 -11.87 1.88
C ALA A 14 -16.30 -12.06 0.97
N GLY A 15 -15.26 -12.75 1.45
CA GLY A 15 -14.02 -12.98 0.70
C GLY A 15 -13.13 -11.74 0.54
N ILE A 16 -13.35 -10.69 1.34
CA ILE A 16 -12.69 -9.38 1.17
C ILE A 16 -11.84 -9.08 2.40
N SER A 17 -10.53 -8.84 2.20
CA SER A 17 -9.59 -8.54 3.28
C SER A 17 -9.59 -7.09 3.70
N ASN A 18 -9.78 -6.17 2.77
CA ASN A 18 -9.86 -4.72 2.98
C ASN A 18 -10.44 -4.04 1.73
N GLY A 19 -11.12 -2.94 1.93
CA GLY A 19 -11.39 -1.93 0.92
C GLY A 19 -12.30 -2.27 -0.28
N GLU A 20 -12.35 -3.50 -0.75
CA GLU A 20 -13.23 -3.86 -1.86
C GLU A 20 -14.60 -4.24 -1.31
N PHE A 21 -15.62 -3.46 -1.64
CA PHE A 21 -16.97 -3.76 -1.22
C PHE A 21 -17.81 -4.28 -2.38
N GLY A 22 -18.48 -5.42 -2.14
CA GLY A 22 -19.56 -5.86 -2.99
C GLY A 22 -19.15 -6.46 -4.33
N LEU A 23 -17.92 -6.95 -4.48
CA LEU A 23 -17.56 -7.71 -5.66
C LEU A 23 -18.21 -9.10 -5.62
N PRO A 24 -18.83 -9.54 -6.73
CA PRO A 24 -19.28 -10.93 -6.86
C PRO A 24 -18.08 -11.89 -6.68
N PRO A 25 -18.29 -13.09 -6.13
CA PRO A 25 -17.20 -14.06 -5.88
C PRO A 25 -16.33 -14.37 -7.09
N GLU A 26 -16.92 -14.32 -8.29
CA GLU A 26 -16.20 -14.54 -9.55
C GLU A 26 -15.30 -13.39 -9.98
N GLN A 27 -15.45 -12.22 -9.37
CA GLN A 27 -14.63 -11.03 -9.61
C GLN A 27 -13.54 -10.83 -8.58
N ILE A 28 -13.48 -11.68 -7.55
CA ILE A 28 -12.40 -11.64 -6.58
C ILE A 28 -11.12 -12.16 -7.24
N VAL A 29 -10.12 -11.30 -7.31
CA VAL A 29 -8.80 -11.59 -7.87
C VAL A 29 -7.73 -11.40 -6.80
N ALA A 30 -6.65 -12.19 -6.89
CA ALA A 30 -5.46 -11.97 -6.08
C ALA A 30 -4.38 -11.32 -6.93
N ILE A 31 -4.01 -10.10 -6.59
CA ILE A 31 -2.93 -9.39 -7.25
C ILE A 31 -1.60 -9.91 -6.72
N VAL A 32 -0.69 -10.22 -7.61
CA VAL A 32 0.65 -10.76 -7.29
C VAL A 32 1.78 -9.79 -7.63
N ARG A 33 1.53 -8.81 -8.51
CA ARG A 33 2.54 -7.85 -8.94
C ARG A 33 1.90 -6.53 -9.34
N GLY A 34 2.62 -5.44 -9.09
CA GLY A 34 2.29 -4.11 -9.59
C GLY A 34 3.53 -3.40 -10.12
N GLU A 35 3.38 -2.62 -11.20
CA GLU A 35 4.43 -1.78 -11.77
C GLU A 35 3.82 -0.51 -12.37
N GLY A 36 4.25 0.65 -11.94
CA GLY A 36 3.64 1.91 -12.35
C GLY A 36 2.13 1.94 -12.06
N CYS A 37 1.31 2.05 -13.09
CA CYS A 37 -0.16 2.02 -12.98
C CYS A 37 -0.77 0.66 -13.36
N ARG A 38 0.02 -0.41 -13.42
CA ARG A 38 -0.43 -1.73 -13.84
C ARG A 38 -0.35 -2.73 -12.71
N LEU A 39 -1.30 -3.67 -12.69
CA LEU A 39 -1.36 -4.80 -11.78
C LEU A 39 -1.49 -6.10 -12.57
N TRP A 40 -1.01 -7.19 -12.00
CA TRP A 40 -1.18 -8.55 -12.55
C TRP A 40 -1.70 -9.47 -11.46
N ASP A 41 -2.68 -10.30 -11.83
CA ASP A 41 -3.24 -11.30 -10.94
C ASP A 41 -2.48 -12.64 -11.01
N THR A 42 -2.98 -13.63 -10.27
CA THR A 42 -2.43 -14.99 -10.24
C THR A 42 -2.48 -15.71 -11.59
N ASP A 43 -3.32 -15.27 -12.51
CA ASP A 43 -3.46 -15.84 -13.86
C ASP A 43 -2.66 -15.03 -14.91
N ASP A 44 -1.78 -14.13 -14.44
CA ASP A 44 -0.94 -13.21 -15.25
C ASP A 44 -1.77 -12.24 -16.11
N LYS A 45 -3.03 -12.02 -15.74
CA LYS A 45 -3.88 -11.05 -16.40
C LYS A 45 -3.55 -9.64 -15.94
N GLU A 46 -3.34 -8.74 -16.90
CA GLU A 46 -3.02 -7.34 -16.65
C GLU A 46 -4.27 -6.48 -16.41
N TYR A 47 -4.16 -5.56 -15.48
CA TYR A 47 -5.17 -4.54 -15.15
C TYR A 47 -4.52 -3.17 -15.09
N LEU A 48 -5.28 -2.13 -15.45
CA LEU A 48 -4.93 -0.75 -15.11
C LEU A 48 -5.49 -0.43 -13.72
N ASP A 49 -4.61 0.03 -12.84
CA ASP A 49 -4.98 0.38 -11.46
C ASP A 49 -5.42 1.84 -11.38
N PHE A 50 -6.71 2.07 -11.31
CA PHE A 50 -7.30 3.38 -11.04
C PHE A 50 -7.54 3.63 -9.55
N SER A 51 -7.38 2.63 -8.70
CA SER A 51 -7.50 2.74 -7.25
C SER A 51 -6.24 3.29 -6.61
N MET A 52 -5.08 2.84 -7.09
CA MET A 52 -3.76 3.23 -6.57
C MET A 52 -3.67 3.16 -5.04
N GLY A 53 -4.19 2.06 -4.47
CA GLY A 53 -4.21 1.87 -3.02
C GLY A 53 -4.99 2.96 -2.29
N TRP A 54 -6.19 3.32 -2.78
CA TRP A 54 -7.01 4.43 -2.28
C TRP A 54 -6.29 5.77 -2.33
N GLY A 55 -5.50 5.99 -3.38
CA GLY A 55 -4.74 7.20 -3.60
C GLY A 55 -3.43 7.29 -2.80
N SER A 56 -3.04 6.25 -2.06
CA SER A 56 -1.77 6.24 -1.31
C SER A 56 -0.56 5.97 -2.20
N CYS A 57 -0.73 5.29 -3.33
CA CYS A 57 0.34 4.90 -4.25
C CYS A 57 0.52 5.93 -5.39
N LEU A 58 0.61 7.23 -5.04
CA LEU A 58 0.64 8.34 -6.00
C LEU A 58 1.76 8.26 -7.05
N ILE A 59 2.89 7.66 -6.70
CA ILE A 59 4.08 7.58 -7.57
C ILE A 59 4.16 6.29 -8.37
N GLY A 60 3.15 5.44 -8.27
CA GLY A 60 3.08 4.14 -8.94
C GLY A 60 3.66 2.99 -8.11
N HIS A 61 3.29 1.78 -8.52
CA HIS A 61 3.76 0.55 -7.91
C HIS A 61 5.22 0.27 -8.25
N ALA A 62 5.94 -0.33 -7.30
CA ALA A 62 7.30 -0.86 -7.44
C ALA A 62 8.31 0.14 -8.04
N ARG A 63 8.18 1.43 -7.74
CA ARG A 63 9.12 2.44 -8.17
C ARG A 63 10.53 2.11 -7.65
N PRO A 64 11.55 2.01 -8.52
CA PRO A 64 12.87 1.49 -8.14
C PRO A 64 13.51 2.23 -6.96
N GLU A 65 13.42 3.55 -6.92
CA GLU A 65 14.01 4.36 -5.84
C GLU A 65 13.34 4.10 -4.49
N VAL A 66 12.01 3.85 -4.49
CA VAL A 66 11.26 3.50 -3.28
C VAL A 66 11.59 2.09 -2.83
N VAL A 67 11.64 1.14 -3.77
CA VAL A 67 12.00 -0.27 -3.47
C VAL A 67 13.38 -0.32 -2.84
N GLN A 68 14.35 0.40 -3.40
CA GLN A 68 15.71 0.47 -2.86
C GLN A 68 15.70 1.04 -1.44
N ALA A 69 15.11 2.22 -1.23
CA ALA A 69 15.10 2.88 0.08
C ALA A 69 14.40 2.03 1.16
N VAL A 70 13.28 1.37 0.80
CA VAL A 70 12.57 0.46 1.71
C VAL A 70 13.41 -0.76 2.04
N SER A 71 14.07 -1.37 1.05
CA SER A 71 14.91 -2.56 1.25
C SER A 71 16.11 -2.25 2.15
N GLU A 72 16.78 -1.13 1.92
CA GLU A 72 17.90 -0.66 2.75
C GLU A 72 17.47 -0.43 4.20
N GLN A 73 16.34 0.28 4.41
CA GLN A 73 15.83 0.54 5.75
C GLN A 73 15.32 -0.73 6.44
N ALA A 74 14.68 -1.64 5.70
CA ALA A 74 14.19 -2.91 6.25
C ALA A 74 15.34 -3.76 6.81
N ALA A 75 16.50 -3.76 6.15
CA ALA A 75 17.72 -4.44 6.63
C ALA A 75 18.25 -3.88 7.96
N LEU A 76 17.94 -2.63 8.28
CA LEU A 76 18.31 -1.95 9.53
C LEU A 76 17.20 -2.00 10.59
N GLY A 77 16.01 -2.45 10.22
CA GLY A 77 14.81 -2.43 11.05
C GLY A 77 13.85 -1.30 10.67
N SER A 78 12.57 -1.47 10.98
CA SER A 78 11.50 -0.54 10.56
C SER A 78 10.62 -0.03 11.70
N ASN A 79 10.45 -0.78 12.79
CA ASN A 79 9.58 -0.40 13.90
C ASN A 79 10.35 -0.33 15.22
N PHE A 80 10.85 0.84 15.55
CA PHE A 80 11.71 1.04 16.71
C PHE A 80 10.98 1.53 17.97
N ALA A 81 9.70 1.94 17.86
CA ALA A 81 8.98 2.66 18.92
C ALA A 81 9.65 3.96 19.40
N TYR A 82 10.73 4.39 18.76
CA TYR A 82 11.52 5.58 19.07
C TYR A 82 11.68 6.45 17.84
N LEU A 83 12.08 7.69 18.03
CA LEU A 83 12.42 8.60 16.93
C LEU A 83 13.57 8.01 16.09
N ASN A 84 13.42 8.09 14.77
CA ASN A 84 14.46 7.73 13.81
C ASN A 84 14.69 8.86 12.80
N ARG A 85 15.78 8.78 12.05
CA ARG A 85 16.20 9.84 11.13
C ARG A 85 15.22 10.05 9.98
N GLN A 86 14.62 8.99 9.46
CA GLN A 86 13.69 9.05 8.33
C GLN A 86 12.39 9.77 8.72
N VAL A 87 11.88 9.49 9.91
CA VAL A 87 10.69 10.18 10.44
C VAL A 87 10.97 11.65 10.66
N LEU A 88 12.15 12.00 11.19
CA LEU A 88 12.54 13.39 11.37
C LEU A 88 12.66 14.12 10.03
N ALA A 89 13.39 13.54 9.08
CA ALA A 89 13.56 14.13 7.74
C ALA A 89 12.21 14.33 7.00
N LEU A 90 11.29 13.36 7.12
CA LEU A 90 9.94 13.51 6.57
C LEU A 90 9.17 14.65 7.23
N ALA A 91 9.26 14.79 8.56
CA ALA A 91 8.60 15.89 9.27
C ALA A 91 9.13 17.27 8.85
N GLU A 92 10.46 17.42 8.73
CA GLU A 92 11.11 18.63 8.25
C GLU A 92 10.69 18.98 6.82
N GLU A 93 10.60 17.98 5.93
CA GLU A 93 10.15 18.20 4.56
C GLU A 93 8.67 18.61 4.48
N ILE A 94 7.79 18.02 5.29
CA ILE A 94 6.39 18.44 5.37
C ILE A 94 6.29 19.88 5.86
N GLN A 95 7.05 20.27 6.88
CA GLN A 95 7.08 21.67 7.34
C GLN A 95 7.56 22.63 6.25
N ARG A 96 8.55 22.23 5.47
CA ARG A 96 9.09 23.05 4.38
C ARG A 96 8.04 23.34 3.29
N VAL A 97 7.18 22.36 2.96
CA VAL A 97 6.18 22.49 1.86
C VAL A 97 4.80 22.91 2.36
N SER A 98 4.53 22.85 3.64
CA SER A 98 3.23 23.19 4.24
C SER A 98 3.40 24.24 5.34
N PRO A 99 3.17 25.52 5.08
CA PRO A 99 3.35 26.61 6.06
C PRO A 99 2.47 26.46 7.31
N ALA A 100 1.36 25.72 7.22
CA ALA A 100 0.47 25.46 8.35
C ALA A 100 0.93 24.33 9.28
N ALA A 101 1.95 23.58 8.90
CA ALA A 101 2.46 22.44 9.66
C ALA A 101 3.55 22.84 10.65
N GLU A 102 3.20 23.66 11.66
CA GLU A 102 4.16 24.08 12.70
C GLU A 102 4.70 22.91 13.52
N ARG A 103 3.85 21.91 13.80
CA ARG A 103 4.20 20.67 14.49
C ARG A 103 3.40 19.51 13.92
N LEU A 104 4.03 18.31 13.88
CA LEU A 104 3.48 17.13 13.26
C LEU A 104 3.48 15.95 14.23
N ARG A 105 2.53 15.06 14.03
CA ARG A 105 2.52 13.73 14.62
C ARG A 105 2.06 12.73 13.57
N PHE A 106 2.81 11.66 13.39
CA PHE A 106 2.42 10.56 12.52
C PHE A 106 1.52 9.58 13.28
N CYS A 107 0.44 9.15 12.63
CA CYS A 107 -0.54 8.19 13.14
C CYS A 107 -0.74 7.08 12.11
N ALA A 108 -1.15 5.89 12.58
CA ALA A 108 -1.43 4.75 11.70
C ALA A 108 -2.85 4.79 11.09
N SER A 109 -3.67 5.77 11.46
CA SER A 109 -5.05 5.93 10.99
C SER A 109 -5.38 7.40 10.75
N GLY A 110 -6.47 7.67 10.04
CA GLY A 110 -6.97 9.03 9.80
C GLY A 110 -7.79 9.62 10.94
N THR A 111 -7.87 8.95 12.07
CA THR A 111 -8.58 9.43 13.27
C THR A 111 -7.68 10.17 14.22
#